data_5200ac506b76ce8f9140fc865ef93c07
#
_entry.id   5200ac506b76ce8f9140fc865ef93c07
#
_cell.length_a   1.000
_cell.length_b   1.000
_cell.length_c   1.000
_cell.angle_alpha   90.00
_cell.angle_beta   90.00
_cell.angle_gamma   90.00
#
_symmetry.space_group_name_H-M   'P 1'
#
loop_
_entity.id
_entity.type
_entity.pdbx_description
1 polymer ?
#
loop_
_entity_poly.entity_id
_entity_poly.type
_entity_poly.pdbx_seq_one_letter_code
_entity_poly.pdbx_strand_id
1 'polypeptide(L)'
;LHEFINGNFKEKIYMNVNNSQLAYFLCGGTGINVGVALKGDSKTDNNKSAFFVGLDSSSANSSHGLFEIEYMVKAGSADEKTQGSGKVKATNYPQAEQFVAQTLAKHKPRPYNVVVCNTAGGTGSMLGFVLARTLLAQGHLVVLCLINDMTSQVEMSNAVGSLRSFANQTGPNFLDTVIPYLEFNNTLENTRGEVNSNIVDKLNILSLFLTGENGEMDYQDVKNLLSYSKHYGVPAALSRIRFFDADAVAQFTGKVPVAVASLFKDSNSVIPRFNGTVIRSTGVFAKDVARPKNTDELHMVLDHGEALQELEQKMKELDDRKVASSSNFVQQKDLSAGADASGFVP
;
A
#
# COMPACT_ATOMS: atom_id res chain seq x y z
N LEU A 1 36.40 13.17 -22.49
CA LEU A 1 36.17 13.45 -21.05
C LEU A 1 34.68 13.38 -20.67
N HIS A 2 33.77 13.83 -21.56
CA HIS A 2 32.31 13.80 -21.31
C HIS A 2 31.72 12.37 -21.35
N GLU A 3 32.24 11.48 -22.18
CA GLU A 3 31.81 10.07 -22.23
C GLU A 3 32.34 9.25 -21.03
N PHE A 4 33.50 9.58 -20.49
CA PHE A 4 34.07 8.90 -19.32
C PHE A 4 33.31 9.22 -18.03
N ILE A 5 32.79 10.45 -17.89
CA ILE A 5 32.02 10.87 -16.71
C ILE A 5 30.64 10.23 -16.73
N ASN A 6 29.99 10.10 -17.89
CA ASN A 6 28.68 9.47 -18.03
C ASN A 6 28.73 7.94 -17.87
N GLY A 7 29.80 7.27 -18.25
CA GLY A 7 30.00 5.83 -18.03
C GLY A 7 30.12 5.48 -16.55
N ASN A 8 30.98 6.19 -15.82
CA ASN A 8 31.17 5.97 -14.38
C ASN A 8 29.94 6.32 -13.53
N PHE A 9 29.11 7.26 -13.95
CA PHE A 9 27.88 7.62 -13.25
C PHE A 9 26.80 6.55 -13.46
N LYS A 10 26.67 6.02 -14.67
CA LYS A 10 25.76 4.91 -14.97
C LYS A 10 26.17 3.63 -14.24
N GLU A 11 27.44 3.24 -14.25
CA GLU A 11 27.93 2.07 -13.52
C GLU A 11 27.74 2.19 -12.01
N LYS A 12 27.98 3.37 -11.40
CA LYS A 12 27.70 3.59 -9.97
C LYS A 12 26.20 3.49 -9.63
N ILE A 13 25.32 3.98 -10.52
CA ILE A 13 23.88 3.84 -10.34
C ILE A 13 23.48 2.37 -10.47
N TYR A 14 24.00 1.64 -11.45
CA TYR A 14 23.70 0.20 -11.62
C TYR A 14 24.25 -0.67 -10.48
N MET A 15 25.41 -0.37 -9.94
CA MET A 15 25.96 -1.11 -8.78
C MET A 15 25.14 -0.87 -7.49
N ASN A 16 24.66 0.34 -7.23
CA ASN A 16 23.81 0.63 -6.06
C ASN A 16 22.42 -0.02 -6.18
N VAL A 17 21.83 -0.06 -7.37
CA VAL A 17 20.50 -0.67 -7.58
C VAL A 17 20.53 -2.19 -7.35
N ASN A 18 21.64 -2.86 -7.67
CA ASN A 18 21.76 -4.31 -7.47
C ASN A 18 21.92 -4.73 -6.00
N ASN A 19 22.33 -3.83 -5.11
CA ASN A 19 22.49 -4.08 -3.68
C ASN A 19 21.30 -3.58 -2.84
N SER A 20 20.25 -3.04 -3.47
CA SER A 20 19.06 -2.58 -2.75
C SER A 20 18.38 -3.72 -2.00
N GLN A 21 18.07 -3.50 -0.73
CA GLN A 21 17.28 -4.41 0.10
C GLN A 21 15.79 -4.25 -0.10
N LEU A 22 15.34 -3.12 -0.63
CA LEU A 22 13.95 -2.71 -0.74
C LEU A 22 13.54 -2.48 -2.20
N ALA A 23 12.42 -3.07 -2.62
CA ALA A 23 11.78 -2.80 -3.89
C ALA A 23 10.38 -2.22 -3.70
N TYR A 24 10.04 -1.24 -4.54
CA TYR A 24 8.70 -0.71 -4.71
C TYR A 24 8.15 -1.14 -6.07
N PHE A 25 7.09 -1.93 -6.05
CA PHE A 25 6.29 -2.30 -7.20
C PHE A 25 5.05 -1.42 -7.24
N LEU A 26 4.97 -0.55 -8.24
CA LEU A 26 4.02 0.55 -8.33
C LEU A 26 2.93 0.22 -9.36
N CYS A 27 1.79 -0.29 -8.88
CA CYS A 27 0.76 -0.87 -9.73
C CYS A 27 -0.34 0.12 -10.11
N GLY A 28 -0.49 0.36 -11.41
CA GLY A 28 -1.45 1.31 -11.99
C GLY A 28 -1.07 2.77 -11.79
N GLY A 29 -1.82 3.69 -12.37
CA GLY A 29 -1.51 5.12 -12.34
C GLY A 29 -1.34 5.71 -10.94
N THR A 30 -2.16 5.28 -9.96
CA THR A 30 -2.02 5.75 -8.58
C THR A 30 -0.69 5.30 -7.97
N GLY A 31 -0.31 4.04 -8.15
CA GLY A 31 0.97 3.52 -7.66
C GLY A 31 2.15 4.25 -8.29
N ILE A 32 2.12 4.47 -9.61
CA ILE A 32 3.16 5.21 -10.35
C ILE A 32 3.29 6.64 -9.81
N ASN A 33 2.19 7.35 -9.59
CA ASN A 33 2.21 8.71 -9.04
C ASN A 33 2.81 8.78 -7.63
N VAL A 34 2.49 7.80 -6.77
CA VAL A 34 3.13 7.67 -5.46
C VAL A 34 4.62 7.43 -5.60
N GLY A 35 5.05 6.55 -6.53
CA GLY A 35 6.45 6.30 -6.79
C GLY A 35 7.21 7.54 -7.28
N VAL A 36 6.60 8.34 -8.16
CA VAL A 36 7.16 9.61 -8.62
C VAL A 36 7.35 10.58 -7.44
N ALA A 37 6.33 10.71 -6.59
CA ALA A 37 6.41 11.57 -5.41
C ALA A 37 7.48 11.08 -4.42
N LEU A 38 7.52 9.76 -4.14
CA LEU A 38 8.47 9.15 -3.22
C LEU A 38 9.93 9.26 -3.70
N LYS A 39 10.17 9.02 -5.00
CA LYS A 39 11.51 9.13 -5.61
C LYS A 39 11.96 10.56 -5.78
N GLY A 40 11.02 11.49 -5.98
CA GLY A 40 11.26 12.92 -6.11
C GLY A 40 11.36 13.68 -4.78
N ASP A 41 11.02 13.02 -3.65
CA ASP A 41 11.10 13.64 -2.33
C ASP A 41 12.58 13.82 -1.92
N SER A 42 13.04 15.07 -2.05
CA SER A 42 14.41 15.44 -1.69
C SER A 42 14.64 15.59 -0.18
N LYS A 43 13.56 15.55 0.63
CA LYS A 43 13.64 15.80 2.08
C LYS A 43 14.16 14.58 2.84
N THR A 44 14.01 13.38 2.27
CA THR A 44 14.47 12.16 2.91
C THR A 44 15.26 11.31 1.92
N ASP A 45 16.50 10.99 2.28
CA ASP A 45 17.36 10.10 1.48
C ASP A 45 17.05 8.61 1.68
N ASN A 46 16.10 8.28 2.55
CA ASN A 46 15.83 6.92 3.02
C ASN A 46 15.46 5.93 1.92
N ASN A 47 14.94 6.41 0.79
CA ASN A 47 14.58 5.58 -0.36
C ASN A 47 15.50 5.73 -1.57
N LYS A 48 16.64 6.43 -1.46
CA LYS A 48 17.55 6.64 -2.60
C LYS A 48 18.10 5.34 -3.18
N SER A 49 18.40 4.37 -2.32
CA SER A 49 18.91 3.05 -2.71
C SER A 49 17.81 2.06 -3.06
N ALA A 50 16.53 2.38 -2.82
CA ALA A 50 15.43 1.48 -3.13
C ALA A 50 15.25 1.31 -4.65
N PHE A 51 14.88 0.11 -5.04
CA PHE A 51 14.52 -0.21 -6.42
C PHE A 51 13.05 0.15 -6.69
N PHE A 52 12.77 0.76 -7.82
CA PHE A 52 11.41 1.16 -8.23
C PHE A 52 11.09 0.60 -9.61
N VAL A 53 9.90 0.03 -9.77
CA VAL A 53 9.35 -0.37 -11.06
C VAL A 53 7.84 -0.13 -11.11
N GLY A 54 7.37 0.51 -12.17
CA GLY A 54 5.96 0.71 -12.44
C GLY A 54 5.37 -0.47 -13.22
N LEU A 55 4.13 -0.83 -12.97
CA LEU A 55 3.34 -1.81 -13.70
C LEU A 55 2.00 -1.20 -14.07
N ASP A 56 1.71 -1.05 -15.37
CA ASP A 56 0.43 -0.49 -15.81
C ASP A 56 -0.05 -1.16 -17.10
N SER A 57 -1.29 -0.90 -17.48
CA SER A 57 -1.86 -1.22 -18.79
C SER A 57 -2.10 0.05 -19.63
N SER A 58 -1.72 1.22 -19.15
CA SER A 58 -1.92 2.50 -19.83
C SER A 58 -0.62 3.28 -19.94
N SER A 59 -0.28 3.72 -21.15
CA SER A 59 0.86 4.60 -21.39
C SER A 59 0.61 6.08 -21.01
N ALA A 60 -0.58 6.41 -20.51
CA ALA A 60 -0.92 7.76 -20.06
C ALA A 60 -0.18 8.15 -18.76
N ASN A 61 0.27 7.17 -17.97
CA ASN A 61 1.01 7.40 -16.74
C ASN A 61 2.53 7.43 -17.02
N SER A 62 3.23 8.38 -16.43
CA SER A 62 4.66 8.59 -16.65
C SER A 62 5.42 8.61 -15.32
N SER A 63 6.60 7.99 -15.31
CA SER A 63 7.57 8.12 -14.22
C SER A 63 8.48 9.33 -14.35
N HIS A 64 8.30 10.14 -15.39
CA HIS A 64 9.21 11.26 -15.75
C HIS A 64 10.69 10.85 -15.81
N GLY A 65 10.97 9.58 -16.18
CA GLY A 65 12.32 9.04 -16.26
C GLY A 65 12.95 8.63 -14.92
N LEU A 66 12.20 8.71 -13.80
CA LEU A 66 12.71 8.35 -12.48
C LEU A 66 12.88 6.83 -12.27
N PHE A 67 12.06 6.01 -12.95
CA PHE A 67 12.11 4.55 -12.93
C PHE A 67 11.44 3.97 -14.16
N GLU A 68 11.70 2.68 -14.44
CA GLU A 68 11.07 1.97 -15.56
C GLU A 68 9.60 1.65 -15.27
N ILE A 69 8.77 1.68 -16.34
CA ILE A 69 7.38 1.21 -16.30
C ILE A 69 7.24 0.08 -17.31
N GLU A 70 6.76 -1.06 -16.83
CA GLU A 70 6.35 -2.21 -17.66
C GLU A 70 4.86 -2.07 -18.01
N TYR A 71 4.53 -2.31 -19.26
CA TYR A 71 3.15 -2.18 -19.76
C TYR A 71 2.55 -3.53 -20.15
N MET A 72 1.43 -3.87 -19.51
CA MET A 72 0.65 -5.04 -19.83
C MET A 72 -0.21 -4.80 -21.06
N VAL A 73 -0.12 -5.69 -22.05
CA VAL A 73 -1.02 -5.72 -23.20
C VAL A 73 -2.34 -6.39 -22.82
N LYS A 74 -3.46 -5.74 -23.14
CA LYS A 74 -4.80 -6.30 -22.87
C LYS A 74 -5.15 -7.45 -23.79
N ALA A 75 -6.02 -8.35 -23.30
CA ALA A 75 -6.64 -9.37 -24.12
C ALA A 75 -7.40 -8.75 -25.32
N GLY A 76 -7.12 -9.23 -26.52
CA GLY A 76 -7.80 -8.80 -27.75
C GLY A 76 -7.39 -7.42 -28.28
N SER A 77 -6.39 -6.75 -27.71
CA SER A 77 -5.82 -5.52 -28.24
C SER A 77 -4.70 -5.86 -29.23
N ALA A 78 -4.82 -5.36 -30.46
CA ALA A 78 -3.75 -5.45 -31.47
C ALA A 78 -2.68 -4.37 -31.28
N ASP A 79 -2.96 -3.36 -30.46
CA ASP A 79 -2.08 -2.23 -30.20
C ASP A 79 -1.30 -2.38 -28.91
N GLU A 80 0.00 -2.18 -28.95
CA GLU A 80 0.90 -2.14 -27.78
C GLU A 80 0.56 -0.99 -26.80
N LYS A 81 -0.21 0.01 -27.27
CA LYS A 81 -0.65 1.14 -26.46
C LYS A 81 -2.05 0.91 -25.89
N THR A 82 -2.11 0.35 -24.71
CA THR A 82 -3.39 0.09 -24.04
C THR A 82 -3.91 1.33 -23.29
N GLN A 83 -5.21 1.57 -23.41
CA GLN A 83 -5.92 2.70 -22.78
C GLN A 83 -6.50 2.36 -21.39
N GLY A 84 -5.74 1.64 -20.55
CA GLY A 84 -6.21 1.23 -19.23
C GLY A 84 -7.28 0.11 -19.27
N SER A 85 -7.63 -0.51 -18.14
CA SER A 85 -8.56 -1.66 -18.07
C SER A 85 -10.05 -1.26 -18.11
N GLY A 86 -10.37 0.02 -18.13
CA GLY A 86 -11.77 0.50 -18.03
C GLY A 86 -12.49 0.01 -16.77
N LYS A 87 -11.76 -0.25 -15.67
CA LYS A 87 -12.24 -0.83 -14.40
C LYS A 87 -12.76 -2.28 -14.52
N VAL A 88 -12.59 -2.95 -15.68
CA VAL A 88 -12.95 -4.37 -15.88
C VAL A 88 -11.73 -5.25 -15.62
N LYS A 89 -11.84 -6.16 -14.65
CA LYS A 89 -10.72 -6.99 -14.16
C LYS A 89 -10.73 -8.40 -14.74
N ALA A 90 -11.89 -9.04 -14.76
CA ALA A 90 -12.03 -10.49 -14.98
C ALA A 90 -11.42 -10.97 -16.30
N THR A 91 -11.59 -10.23 -17.38
CA THR A 91 -11.10 -10.59 -18.71
C THR A 91 -9.59 -10.48 -18.89
N ASN A 92 -8.91 -9.77 -17.99
CA ASN A 92 -7.48 -9.48 -18.07
C ASN A 92 -6.62 -10.28 -17.07
N TYR A 93 -7.22 -11.14 -16.24
CA TYR A 93 -6.49 -11.92 -15.24
C TYR A 93 -5.41 -12.83 -15.80
N PRO A 94 -5.67 -13.65 -16.87
CA PRO A 94 -4.63 -14.51 -17.42
C PRO A 94 -3.43 -13.74 -17.96
N GLN A 95 -3.68 -12.58 -18.58
CA GLN A 95 -2.62 -11.69 -19.06
C GLN A 95 -1.84 -11.07 -17.90
N ALA A 96 -2.52 -10.73 -16.80
CA ALA A 96 -1.87 -10.17 -15.60
C ALA A 96 -0.91 -11.18 -14.96
N GLU A 97 -1.27 -12.47 -14.89
CA GLU A 97 -0.41 -13.52 -14.34
C GLU A 97 0.86 -13.70 -15.19
N GLN A 98 0.71 -13.79 -16.51
CA GLN A 98 1.83 -13.89 -17.44
C GLN A 98 2.73 -12.65 -17.38
N PHE A 99 2.14 -11.46 -17.38
CA PHE A 99 2.85 -10.19 -17.32
C PHE A 99 3.64 -10.04 -16.03
N VAL A 100 3.05 -10.37 -14.88
CA VAL A 100 3.72 -10.35 -13.58
C VAL A 100 4.90 -11.32 -13.57
N ALA A 101 4.74 -12.53 -14.10
CA ALA A 101 5.84 -13.50 -14.20
C ALA A 101 7.01 -12.96 -15.05
N GLN A 102 6.71 -12.32 -16.19
CA GLN A 102 7.71 -11.69 -17.06
C GLN A 102 8.39 -10.51 -16.36
N THR A 103 7.62 -9.67 -15.67
CA THR A 103 8.14 -8.53 -14.90
C THR A 103 9.09 -9.00 -13.81
N LEU A 104 8.74 -10.03 -13.04
CA LEU A 104 9.60 -10.57 -11.97
C LEU A 104 10.84 -11.31 -12.54
N ALA A 105 10.77 -11.84 -13.76
CA ALA A 105 11.95 -12.39 -14.44
C ALA A 105 12.96 -11.29 -14.80
N LYS A 106 12.49 -10.12 -15.24
CA LYS A 106 13.31 -8.95 -15.59
C LYS A 106 13.76 -8.19 -14.34
N HIS A 107 12.84 -7.92 -13.43
CA HIS A 107 13.04 -7.15 -12.21
C HIS A 107 12.98 -8.06 -10.98
N LYS A 108 14.12 -8.57 -10.56
CA LYS A 108 14.21 -9.53 -9.46
C LYS A 108 13.67 -8.94 -8.16
N PRO A 109 12.86 -9.70 -7.39
CA PRO A 109 12.43 -9.30 -6.05
C PRO A 109 13.63 -9.02 -5.14
N ARG A 110 13.40 -8.19 -4.15
CA ARG A 110 14.37 -7.86 -3.11
C ARG A 110 14.01 -8.56 -1.79
N PRO A 111 14.87 -8.53 -0.78
CA PRO A 111 14.52 -9.01 0.56
C PRO A 111 13.19 -8.46 1.07
N TYR A 112 12.93 -7.18 0.85
CA TYR A 112 11.66 -6.53 1.13
C TYR A 112 11.00 -6.00 -0.13
N ASN A 113 9.71 -6.28 -0.32
CA ASN A 113 8.95 -5.87 -1.50
C ASN A 113 7.69 -5.15 -1.05
N VAL A 114 7.58 -3.88 -1.41
CA VAL A 114 6.38 -3.07 -1.15
C VAL A 114 5.58 -2.98 -2.44
N VAL A 115 4.34 -3.44 -2.40
CA VAL A 115 3.40 -3.39 -3.52
C VAL A 115 2.41 -2.26 -3.28
N VAL A 116 2.46 -1.21 -4.10
CA VAL A 116 1.61 -0.02 -3.99
C VAL A 116 0.50 -0.11 -5.03
N CYS A 117 -0.76 -0.14 -4.59
CA CYS A 117 -1.90 -0.22 -5.51
C CYS A 117 -3.15 0.48 -4.97
N ASN A 118 -3.96 1.01 -5.88
CA ASN A 118 -5.31 1.46 -5.58
C ASN A 118 -6.28 0.27 -5.68
N THR A 119 -6.99 -0.02 -4.59
CA THR A 119 -7.90 -1.17 -4.48
C THR A 119 -9.15 -1.04 -5.34
N ALA A 120 -9.60 0.19 -5.60
CA ALA A 120 -10.77 0.51 -6.43
C ALA A 120 -10.45 0.55 -7.93
N GLY A 121 -9.17 0.72 -8.30
CA GLY A 121 -8.72 0.79 -9.69
C GLY A 121 -8.88 -0.54 -10.43
N GLY A 122 -8.99 -0.50 -11.76
CA GLY A 122 -9.01 -1.72 -12.58
C GLY A 122 -7.64 -2.37 -12.67
N THR A 123 -6.68 -1.70 -13.29
CA THR A 123 -5.32 -2.23 -13.52
C THR A 123 -4.54 -2.35 -12.22
N GLY A 124 -4.52 -1.28 -11.40
CA GLY A 124 -3.70 -1.23 -10.19
C GLY A 124 -4.05 -2.32 -9.20
N SER A 125 -5.35 -2.54 -8.90
CA SER A 125 -5.77 -3.60 -7.98
C SER A 125 -5.50 -5.00 -8.53
N MET A 126 -5.75 -5.22 -9.82
CA MET A 126 -5.51 -6.52 -10.45
C MET A 126 -4.03 -6.87 -10.43
N LEU A 127 -3.16 -5.99 -10.97
CA LEU A 127 -1.72 -6.23 -11.01
C LEU A 127 -1.10 -6.30 -9.61
N GLY A 128 -1.53 -5.43 -8.69
CA GLY A 128 -1.02 -5.39 -7.33
C GLY A 128 -1.29 -6.70 -6.57
N PHE A 129 -2.50 -7.22 -6.64
CA PHE A 129 -2.83 -8.46 -5.92
C PHE A 129 -2.27 -9.72 -6.60
N VAL A 130 -2.23 -9.78 -7.94
CA VAL A 130 -1.55 -10.88 -8.64
C VAL A 130 -0.06 -10.89 -8.31
N LEU A 131 0.59 -9.73 -8.33
CA LEU A 131 2.00 -9.60 -7.98
C LEU A 131 2.27 -9.99 -6.51
N ALA A 132 1.48 -9.46 -5.57
CA ALA A 132 1.63 -9.79 -4.16
C ALA A 132 1.50 -11.30 -3.91
N ARG A 133 0.47 -11.94 -4.51
CA ARG A 133 0.27 -13.39 -4.44
C ARG A 133 1.46 -14.15 -5.02
N THR A 134 1.97 -13.74 -6.16
CA THR A 134 3.10 -14.40 -6.83
C THR A 134 4.37 -14.30 -5.98
N LEU A 135 4.66 -13.12 -5.42
CA LEU A 135 5.80 -12.91 -4.53
C LEU A 135 5.70 -13.77 -3.25
N LEU A 136 4.53 -13.79 -2.63
CA LEU A 136 4.28 -14.60 -1.43
C LEU A 136 4.42 -16.10 -1.72
N ALA A 137 3.89 -16.59 -2.85
CA ALA A 137 4.03 -17.97 -3.27
C ALA A 137 5.50 -18.38 -3.52
N GLN A 138 6.35 -17.42 -3.91
CA GLN A 138 7.79 -17.60 -4.06
C GLN A 138 8.57 -17.45 -2.74
N GLY A 139 7.88 -17.21 -1.61
CA GLY A 139 8.49 -17.07 -0.29
C GLY A 139 9.10 -15.71 0.01
N HIS A 140 8.81 -14.69 -0.81
CA HIS A 140 9.28 -13.33 -0.56
C HIS A 140 8.45 -12.62 0.51
N LEU A 141 9.09 -11.71 1.25
CA LEU A 141 8.39 -10.77 2.13
C LEU A 141 7.71 -9.69 1.30
N VAL A 142 6.45 -9.45 1.60
CA VAL A 142 5.61 -8.46 0.92
C VAL A 142 4.94 -7.56 1.94
N VAL A 143 5.00 -6.26 1.73
CA VAL A 143 4.18 -5.27 2.42
C VAL A 143 3.24 -4.66 1.39
N LEU A 144 1.94 -4.64 1.67
CA LEU A 144 0.96 -3.97 0.81
C LEU A 144 0.81 -2.51 1.23
N CYS A 145 0.81 -1.61 0.25
CA CYS A 145 0.36 -0.24 0.42
C CYS A 145 -0.97 -0.09 -0.34
N LEU A 146 -2.07 -0.17 0.40
CA LEU A 146 -3.43 -0.17 -0.12
C LEU A 146 -3.99 1.26 -0.10
N ILE A 147 -4.41 1.73 -1.26
CA ILE A 147 -5.03 3.04 -1.41
C ILE A 147 -6.49 2.80 -1.79
N ASN A 148 -7.40 3.10 -0.86
CA ASN A 148 -8.84 2.94 -1.09
C ASN A 148 -9.43 4.25 -1.60
N ASP A 149 -10.29 4.17 -2.59
CA ASP A 149 -11.08 5.30 -3.03
C ASP A 149 -12.50 5.16 -2.48
N MET A 150 -12.84 6.04 -1.54
CA MET A 150 -14.10 6.05 -0.81
C MET A 150 -15.01 7.20 -1.27
N THR A 151 -14.69 7.83 -2.40
CA THR A 151 -15.41 9.00 -2.91
C THR A 151 -16.73 8.64 -3.59
N SER A 152 -16.90 7.40 -4.03
CA SER A 152 -18.16 6.93 -4.61
C SER A 152 -18.43 5.47 -4.23
N GLN A 153 -19.71 5.08 -4.34
CA GLN A 153 -20.15 3.72 -4.07
C GLN A 153 -19.54 2.70 -5.05
N VAL A 154 -19.31 3.08 -6.30
CA VAL A 154 -18.72 2.20 -7.32
C VAL A 154 -17.26 1.90 -6.96
N GLU A 155 -16.48 2.91 -6.58
CA GLU A 155 -15.10 2.74 -6.13
C GLU A 155 -15.03 1.89 -4.87
N MET A 156 -15.88 2.15 -3.88
CA MET A 156 -15.94 1.33 -2.66
C MET A 156 -16.32 -0.13 -2.94
N SER A 157 -17.33 -0.38 -3.78
CA SER A 157 -17.70 -1.72 -4.20
C SER A 157 -16.55 -2.45 -4.90
N ASN A 158 -15.81 -1.75 -5.76
CA ASN A 158 -14.62 -2.29 -6.41
C ASN A 158 -13.50 -2.60 -5.41
N ALA A 159 -13.29 -1.76 -4.41
CA ALA A 159 -12.30 -1.97 -3.35
C ALA A 159 -12.64 -3.20 -2.50
N VAL A 160 -13.89 -3.29 -2.01
CA VAL A 160 -14.41 -4.46 -1.29
C VAL A 160 -14.26 -5.74 -2.10
N GLY A 161 -14.70 -5.73 -3.37
CA GLY A 161 -14.58 -6.87 -4.27
C GLY A 161 -13.13 -7.33 -4.47
N SER A 162 -12.20 -6.38 -4.60
CA SER A 162 -10.78 -6.66 -4.77
C SER A 162 -10.16 -7.27 -3.52
N LEU A 163 -10.40 -6.68 -2.35
CA LEU A 163 -9.88 -7.17 -1.07
C LEU A 163 -10.48 -8.52 -0.69
N ARG A 164 -11.79 -8.72 -0.93
CA ARG A 164 -12.45 -10.01 -0.71
C ARG A 164 -11.87 -11.11 -1.60
N SER A 165 -11.67 -10.81 -2.89
CA SER A 165 -11.03 -11.75 -3.81
C SER A 165 -9.61 -12.10 -3.37
N PHE A 166 -8.82 -11.12 -2.95
CA PHE A 166 -7.48 -11.34 -2.44
C PHE A 166 -7.48 -12.17 -1.14
N ALA A 167 -8.32 -11.82 -0.16
CA ALA A 167 -8.45 -12.56 1.09
C ALA A 167 -8.87 -14.03 0.87
N ASN A 168 -9.81 -14.29 -0.05
CA ASN A 168 -10.24 -15.65 -0.38
C ASN A 168 -9.13 -16.48 -1.05
N GLN A 169 -8.26 -15.85 -1.84
CA GLN A 169 -7.13 -16.50 -2.48
C GLN A 169 -5.94 -16.72 -1.55
N THR A 170 -5.88 -15.96 -0.45
CA THR A 170 -4.86 -16.08 0.59
C THR A 170 -5.35 -16.87 1.81
N GLY A 171 -6.44 -17.63 1.69
CA GLY A 171 -7.03 -18.47 2.75
C GLY A 171 -6.13 -19.62 3.19
N PRO A 172 -6.60 -20.49 4.08
CA PRO A 172 -5.77 -21.44 4.87
C PRO A 172 -4.87 -22.37 4.06
N ASN A 173 -5.14 -22.56 2.78
CA ASN A 173 -4.30 -23.38 1.90
C ASN A 173 -3.18 -22.59 1.20
N PHE A 174 -3.17 -21.26 1.30
CA PHE A 174 -2.22 -20.42 0.59
C PHE A 174 -1.14 -19.86 1.51
N LEU A 175 -1.45 -19.56 2.77
CA LEU A 175 -0.49 -18.87 3.62
C LEU A 175 -0.65 -19.15 5.11
N ASP A 176 0.28 -19.87 5.65
CA ASP A 176 0.72 -19.68 7.03
C ASP A 176 1.56 -18.37 7.16
N THR A 177 1.17 -17.32 6.43
CA THR A 177 2.01 -16.13 6.28
C THR A 177 1.20 -14.87 6.58
N VAL A 178 1.74 -14.03 7.45
CA VAL A 178 1.28 -12.67 7.68
C VAL A 178 1.48 -11.84 6.44
N ILE A 179 0.51 -11.01 6.10
CA ILE A 179 0.61 -9.99 5.04
C ILE A 179 0.46 -8.62 5.68
N PRO A 180 1.59 -7.97 6.00
CA PRO A 180 1.59 -6.60 6.52
C PRO A 180 1.06 -5.63 5.48
N TYR A 181 0.23 -4.65 5.92
CA TYR A 181 -0.24 -3.61 5.02
C TYR A 181 -0.32 -2.24 5.68
N LEU A 182 -0.07 -1.21 4.87
CA LEU A 182 -0.44 0.17 5.11
C LEU A 182 -1.75 0.46 4.39
N GLU A 183 -2.62 1.25 4.99
CA GLU A 183 -3.90 1.62 4.41
C GLU A 183 -4.07 3.13 4.38
N PHE A 184 -4.53 3.62 3.23
CA PHE A 184 -4.81 5.03 2.99
C PHE A 184 -6.17 5.17 2.34
N ASN A 185 -6.96 6.09 2.84
CA ASN A 185 -8.32 6.32 2.37
C ASN A 185 -8.41 7.68 1.69
N ASN A 186 -8.75 7.70 0.40
CA ASN A 186 -9.14 8.88 -0.34
C ASN A 186 -10.63 9.12 -0.09
N THR A 187 -10.96 10.20 0.59
CA THR A 187 -12.34 10.56 0.98
C THR A 187 -12.71 11.90 0.36
N LEU A 188 -13.96 12.33 0.53
CA LEU A 188 -14.41 13.66 0.11
C LEU A 188 -13.83 14.80 0.98
N GLU A 189 -13.27 14.46 2.13
CA GLU A 189 -12.70 15.41 3.10
C GLU A 189 -11.21 15.67 2.86
N ASN A 190 -10.52 14.78 2.13
CA ASN A 190 -9.09 14.85 1.88
C ASN A 190 -8.80 15.13 0.41
N THR A 191 -7.88 16.04 0.15
CA THR A 191 -7.36 16.22 -1.21
C THR A 191 -6.44 15.06 -1.60
N ARG A 192 -6.34 14.77 -2.89
CA ARG A 192 -5.37 13.77 -3.40
C ARG A 192 -3.93 14.12 -3.02
N GLY A 193 -3.60 15.42 -2.95
CA GLY A 193 -2.28 15.88 -2.54
C GLY A 193 -1.95 15.52 -1.10
N GLU A 194 -2.91 15.72 -0.18
CA GLU A 194 -2.75 15.35 1.23
C GLU A 194 -2.60 13.84 1.41
N VAL A 195 -3.42 13.04 0.72
CA VAL A 195 -3.31 11.57 0.76
C VAL A 195 -1.95 11.12 0.22
N ASN A 196 -1.50 11.65 -0.92
CA ASN A 196 -0.20 11.30 -1.49
C ASN A 196 0.96 11.71 -0.57
N SER A 197 0.91 12.89 0.04
CA SER A 197 1.93 13.33 1.01
C SER A 197 1.99 12.39 2.20
N ASN A 198 0.84 12.00 2.76
CA ASN A 198 0.78 11.05 3.87
C ASN A 198 1.33 9.66 3.48
N ILE A 199 1.04 9.18 2.26
CA ILE A 199 1.61 7.92 1.75
C ILE A 199 3.14 8.02 1.69
N VAL A 200 3.68 9.09 1.10
CA VAL A 200 5.13 9.31 0.98
C VAL A 200 5.78 9.35 2.36
N ASP A 201 5.20 10.09 3.32
CA ASP A 201 5.70 10.17 4.69
C ASP A 201 5.74 8.77 5.36
N LYS A 202 4.68 7.98 5.23
CA LYS A 202 4.61 6.65 5.84
C LYS A 202 5.51 5.63 5.14
N LEU A 203 5.70 5.72 3.82
CA LEU A 203 6.65 4.88 3.09
C LEU A 203 8.12 5.25 3.42
N ASN A 204 8.41 6.52 3.63
CA ASN A 204 9.70 6.97 4.14
C ASN A 204 9.97 6.44 5.57
N ILE A 205 8.96 6.44 6.43
CA ILE A 205 9.06 5.84 7.76
C ILE A 205 9.25 4.32 7.66
N LEU A 206 8.49 3.65 6.82
CA LEU A 206 8.61 2.20 6.61
C LEU A 206 10.03 1.81 6.19
N SER A 207 10.65 2.58 5.28
CA SER A 207 12.00 2.29 4.81
C SER A 207 13.04 2.31 5.92
N LEU A 208 12.88 3.14 6.97
CA LEU A 208 13.79 3.14 8.13
C LEU A 208 13.84 1.78 8.83
N PHE A 209 12.72 1.07 8.88
CA PHE A 209 12.65 -0.27 9.48
C PHE A 209 13.13 -1.37 8.54
N LEU A 210 12.96 -1.19 7.21
CA LEU A 210 13.22 -2.25 6.22
C LEU A 210 14.65 -2.26 5.67
N THR A 211 15.35 -1.14 5.69
CA THR A 211 16.68 -1.07 5.05
C THR A 211 17.83 -1.62 5.93
N GLY A 212 17.54 -1.95 7.18
CA GLY A 212 18.56 -2.51 8.09
C GLY A 212 19.68 -1.54 8.48
N GLU A 213 19.53 -0.25 8.18
CA GLU A 213 20.49 0.81 8.52
C GLU A 213 20.40 1.24 9.98
N ASN A 214 19.62 0.55 10.79
CA ASN A 214 19.54 0.76 12.23
C ASN A 214 20.54 -0.16 12.97
N GLY A 215 21.26 0.38 13.92
CA GLY A 215 22.48 -0.24 14.46
C GLY A 215 22.30 -1.53 15.27
N GLU A 216 21.10 -1.89 15.72
CA GLU A 216 20.85 -3.02 16.63
C GLU A 216 19.76 -3.99 16.15
N MET A 217 18.91 -3.59 15.20
CA MET A 217 17.88 -4.43 14.63
C MET A 217 18.30 -4.88 13.23
N ASP A 218 18.52 -6.17 13.05
CA ASP A 218 19.01 -6.73 11.79
C ASP A 218 17.87 -7.19 10.86
N TYR A 219 18.25 -7.68 9.68
CA TYR A 219 17.31 -8.22 8.69
C TYR A 219 16.44 -9.36 9.26
N GLN A 220 17.02 -10.23 10.10
CA GLN A 220 16.30 -11.38 10.63
C GLN A 220 15.26 -10.95 11.66
N ASP A 221 15.55 -9.92 12.46
CA ASP A 221 14.58 -9.33 13.39
C ASP A 221 13.36 -8.79 12.69
N VAL A 222 13.58 -7.97 11.65
CA VAL A 222 12.48 -7.41 10.85
C VAL A 222 11.71 -8.51 10.11
N LYS A 223 12.41 -9.50 9.57
CA LYS A 223 11.78 -10.65 8.91
C LYS A 223 10.89 -11.43 9.87
N ASN A 224 11.37 -11.74 11.06
CA ASN A 224 10.58 -12.45 12.08
C ASN A 224 9.35 -11.65 12.49
N LEU A 225 9.48 -10.33 12.61
CA LEU A 225 8.39 -9.43 12.94
C LEU A 225 7.32 -9.38 11.84
N LEU A 226 7.73 -9.27 10.58
CA LEU A 226 6.82 -9.22 9.43
C LEU A 226 6.21 -10.60 9.09
N SER A 227 6.77 -11.69 9.61
CA SER A 227 6.28 -13.05 9.42
C SER A 227 5.98 -13.78 10.73
N TYR A 228 5.49 -13.07 11.73
CA TYR A 228 5.36 -13.53 13.11
C TYR A 228 4.57 -14.86 13.26
N SER A 229 3.58 -15.13 12.41
CA SER A 229 2.78 -16.36 12.48
C SER A 229 3.63 -17.64 12.34
N LYS A 230 4.69 -17.60 11.54
CA LYS A 230 5.58 -18.74 11.32
C LYS A 230 6.38 -19.13 12.56
N HIS A 231 6.58 -18.20 13.48
CA HIS A 231 7.51 -18.35 14.59
C HIS A 231 6.82 -18.44 15.96
N TYR A 232 5.62 -17.88 16.09
CA TYR A 232 5.01 -17.63 17.40
C TYR A 232 3.62 -18.25 17.59
N GLY A 233 3.16 -19.12 16.66
CA GLY A 233 1.87 -19.79 16.78
C GLY A 233 0.64 -18.87 16.72
N VAL A 234 0.83 -17.62 16.28
CA VAL A 234 -0.26 -16.67 16.05
C VAL A 234 -0.82 -16.91 14.66
N PRO A 235 -2.14 -16.97 14.46
CA PRO A 235 -2.73 -17.20 13.15
C PRO A 235 -2.24 -16.20 12.11
N ALA A 236 -2.01 -16.66 10.89
CA ALA A 236 -1.73 -15.80 9.75
C ALA A 236 -2.92 -14.88 9.48
N ALA A 237 -2.66 -13.63 9.17
CA ALA A 237 -3.68 -12.62 8.89
C ALA A 237 -3.13 -11.45 8.06
N LEU A 238 -4.04 -10.69 7.47
CA LEU A 238 -3.75 -9.32 7.08
C LEU A 238 -3.43 -8.51 8.34
N SER A 239 -2.24 -7.93 8.41
CA SER A 239 -1.78 -7.19 9.59
C SER A 239 -1.56 -5.73 9.23
N ARG A 240 -2.32 -4.85 9.88
CA ARG A 240 -2.18 -3.41 9.67
C ARG A 240 -0.90 -2.91 10.31
N ILE A 241 -0.10 -2.17 9.54
CA ILE A 241 1.05 -1.42 10.03
C ILE A 241 0.57 -0.03 10.45
N ARG A 242 0.95 0.37 11.67
CA ARG A 242 0.79 1.73 12.17
C ARG A 242 2.11 2.23 12.73
N PHE A 243 2.33 3.55 12.65
CA PHE A 243 3.53 4.19 13.18
C PHE A 243 3.15 5.17 14.29
N PHE A 244 3.93 5.13 15.37
CA PHE A 244 3.76 5.95 16.55
C PHE A 244 5.09 6.57 16.96
N ASP A 245 5.08 7.84 17.32
CA ASP A 245 6.14 8.50 18.08
C ASP A 245 5.80 8.45 19.58
N ALA A 246 6.65 9.03 20.42
CA ALA A 246 6.47 9.06 21.87
C ALA A 246 5.10 9.59 22.29
N ASP A 247 4.65 10.69 21.68
CA ASP A 247 3.40 11.36 22.02
C ASP A 247 2.20 10.53 21.62
N ALA A 248 2.25 9.93 20.43
CA ALA A 248 1.19 9.06 19.93
C ALA A 248 1.09 7.75 20.72
N VAL A 249 2.21 7.19 21.18
CA VAL A 249 2.21 6.00 22.07
C VAL A 249 1.50 6.30 23.40
N ALA A 250 1.73 7.47 23.97
CA ALA A 250 1.09 7.85 25.24
C ALA A 250 -0.44 7.93 25.12
N GLN A 251 -0.95 8.16 23.92
CA GLN A 251 -2.38 8.24 23.62
C GLN A 251 -2.98 6.91 23.08
N PHE A 252 -2.16 5.86 22.96
CA PHE A 252 -2.61 4.60 22.40
C PHE A 252 -3.60 3.89 23.35
N THR A 253 -4.84 3.74 22.91
CA THR A 253 -5.92 3.07 23.64
C THR A 253 -6.40 1.77 22.97
N GLY A 254 -5.69 1.32 21.94
CA GLY A 254 -6.04 0.14 21.16
C GLY A 254 -5.77 -1.20 21.84
N LYS A 255 -6.13 -2.27 21.14
CA LYS A 255 -5.77 -3.63 21.54
C LYS A 255 -4.24 -3.79 21.56
N VAL A 256 -3.74 -4.68 22.41
CA VAL A 256 -2.31 -5.01 22.45
C VAL A 256 -1.85 -5.47 21.06
N PRO A 257 -0.81 -4.84 20.49
CA PRO A 257 -0.29 -5.23 19.18
C PRO A 257 0.29 -6.66 19.20
N VAL A 258 0.25 -7.32 18.05
CA VAL A 258 0.89 -8.63 17.90
C VAL A 258 2.41 -8.48 17.83
N ALA A 259 2.89 -7.54 17.03
CA ALA A 259 4.31 -7.32 16.80
C ALA A 259 4.67 -5.83 16.83
N VAL A 260 5.83 -5.51 17.39
CA VAL A 260 6.33 -4.13 17.50
C VAL A 260 7.82 -4.09 17.17
N ALA A 261 8.19 -3.25 16.20
CA ALA A 261 9.57 -2.80 16.01
C ALA A 261 9.72 -1.37 16.54
N SER A 262 10.80 -1.09 17.24
CA SER A 262 11.06 0.21 17.83
C SER A 262 12.45 0.72 17.49
N LEU A 263 12.56 1.97 17.06
CA LEU A 263 13.82 2.68 16.83
C LEU A 263 13.93 3.81 17.82
N PHE A 264 15.08 3.91 18.46
CA PHE A 264 15.40 4.93 19.46
C PHE A 264 16.61 5.77 19.03
N LYS A 265 16.75 6.94 19.60
CA LYS A 265 17.86 7.84 19.35
C LYS A 265 19.23 7.21 19.66
N ASP A 266 19.31 6.49 20.78
CA ASP A 266 20.49 5.78 21.25
C ASP A 266 20.08 4.63 22.19
N SER A 267 21.03 3.73 22.48
CA SER A 267 20.76 2.54 23.31
C SER A 267 20.38 2.88 24.76
N ASN A 268 20.76 4.06 25.27
CA ASN A 268 20.43 4.48 26.64
C ASN A 268 18.99 5.02 26.74
N SER A 269 18.38 5.40 25.61
CA SER A 269 17.01 5.94 25.56
C SER A 269 15.93 4.88 25.35
N VAL A 270 16.29 3.59 25.33
CA VAL A 270 15.37 2.49 25.09
C VAL A 270 14.37 2.35 26.23
N ILE A 271 13.09 2.56 25.91
CA ILE A 271 11.97 2.38 26.83
C ILE A 271 11.00 1.37 26.24
N PRO A 272 10.72 0.23 26.93
CA PRO A 272 9.73 -0.73 26.46
C PRO A 272 8.34 -0.08 26.36
N ARG A 273 7.72 -0.16 25.18
CA ARG A 273 6.35 0.28 24.92
C ARG A 273 5.47 -0.93 24.55
N PHE A 274 4.16 -0.81 24.64
CA PHE A 274 3.21 -1.85 24.25
C PHE A 274 3.43 -3.18 24.98
N ASN A 275 3.21 -3.23 26.28
CA ASN A 275 3.32 -4.45 27.09
C ASN A 275 2.37 -5.55 26.58
N GLY A 276 2.81 -6.80 26.66
CA GLY A 276 2.02 -7.97 26.26
C GLY A 276 2.08 -8.31 24.77
N THR A 277 2.89 -7.61 23.96
CA THR A 277 3.13 -7.99 22.55
C THR A 277 3.77 -9.38 22.45
N VAL A 278 3.42 -10.14 21.41
CA VAL A 278 3.97 -11.46 21.14
C VAL A 278 5.44 -11.38 20.74
N ILE A 279 5.77 -10.44 19.85
CA ILE A 279 7.15 -10.22 19.39
C ILE A 279 7.52 -8.74 19.44
N ARG A 280 8.76 -8.49 19.84
CA ARG A 280 9.35 -7.15 19.87
C ARG A 280 10.76 -7.20 19.32
N SER A 281 11.09 -6.21 18.46
CA SER A 281 12.45 -5.92 18.03
C SER A 281 12.80 -4.47 18.34
N THR A 282 14.02 -4.21 18.74
CA THR A 282 14.47 -2.86 19.14
C THR A 282 15.78 -2.54 18.42
N GLY A 283 15.87 -1.33 17.90
CA GLY A 283 17.07 -0.82 17.25
C GLY A 283 17.30 0.65 17.56
N VAL A 284 18.40 1.18 17.03
CA VAL A 284 18.82 2.57 17.16
C VAL A 284 18.84 3.20 15.77
N PHE A 285 18.36 4.44 15.63
CA PHE A 285 18.46 5.15 14.36
C PHE A 285 19.90 5.24 13.88
N ALA A 286 20.15 4.97 12.62
CA ALA A 286 21.45 5.22 12.01
C ALA A 286 21.81 6.72 12.09
N LYS A 287 23.11 7.03 12.19
CA LYS A 287 23.58 8.40 12.49
C LYS A 287 23.14 9.44 11.45
N ASP A 288 23.08 9.05 10.18
CA ASP A 288 22.83 9.96 9.05
C ASP A 288 21.43 9.83 8.46
N VAL A 289 20.51 9.20 9.19
CA VAL A 289 19.13 8.97 8.72
C VAL A 289 18.24 10.17 9.05
N ALA A 290 17.50 10.64 8.07
CA ALA A 290 16.47 11.67 8.26
C ALA A 290 15.33 11.10 9.11
N ARG A 291 15.22 11.55 10.35
CA ARG A 291 14.16 11.15 11.28
C ARG A 291 12.91 12.00 11.08
N PRO A 292 11.70 11.39 11.15
CA PRO A 292 10.45 12.14 11.08
C PRO A 292 10.39 13.15 12.24
N LYS A 293 10.13 14.43 11.93
CA LYS A 293 9.94 15.50 12.95
C LYS A 293 10.99 15.54 14.08
N ASN A 294 12.22 15.09 13.81
CA ASN A 294 13.29 14.97 14.83
C ASN A 294 12.88 14.12 16.05
N THR A 295 12.05 13.12 15.86
CA THR A 295 11.59 12.26 16.96
C THR A 295 12.76 11.46 17.55
N ASP A 296 12.75 11.27 18.87
CA ASP A 296 13.75 10.48 19.60
C ASP A 296 13.33 9.00 19.71
N GLU A 297 12.09 8.67 19.45
CA GLU A 297 11.61 7.29 19.37
C GLU A 297 10.54 7.14 18.29
N LEU A 298 10.51 5.96 17.62
CA LEU A 298 9.56 5.62 16.58
C LEU A 298 9.21 4.14 16.67
N HIS A 299 7.93 3.82 16.57
CA HIS A 299 7.44 2.46 16.66
C HIS A 299 6.67 2.09 15.40
N MET A 300 7.00 0.94 14.80
CA MET A 300 6.20 0.24 13.81
C MET A 300 5.42 -0.86 14.51
N VAL A 301 4.13 -0.79 14.46
CA VAL A 301 3.21 -1.67 15.18
C VAL A 301 2.40 -2.47 14.19
N LEU A 302 2.36 -3.79 14.36
CA LEU A 302 1.51 -4.71 13.60
C LEU A 302 0.38 -5.21 14.48
N ASP A 303 -0.84 -5.04 14.00
CA ASP A 303 -2.04 -5.59 14.62
C ASP A 303 -2.93 -6.34 13.60
N HIS A 304 -3.97 -7.01 14.08
CA HIS A 304 -4.94 -7.62 13.19
C HIS A 304 -5.64 -6.57 12.33
N GLY A 305 -5.52 -6.72 11.02
CA GLY A 305 -6.13 -5.81 10.07
C GLY A 305 -7.59 -6.15 9.79
N GLU A 306 -8.43 -5.15 9.81
CA GLU A 306 -9.86 -5.24 9.56
C GLU A 306 -10.27 -4.47 8.28
N ALA A 307 -9.31 -4.22 7.35
CA ALA A 307 -9.55 -3.38 6.18
C ALA A 307 -10.77 -3.79 5.36
N LEU A 308 -10.97 -5.09 5.15
CA LEU A 308 -12.14 -5.58 4.42
C LEU A 308 -13.43 -5.31 5.18
N GLN A 309 -13.47 -5.63 6.48
CA GLN A 309 -14.63 -5.43 7.34
C GLN A 309 -14.98 -3.94 7.48
N GLU A 310 -13.98 -3.09 7.63
CA GLU A 310 -14.16 -1.65 7.72
C GLU A 310 -14.73 -1.06 6.42
N LEU A 311 -14.25 -1.51 5.25
CA LEU A 311 -14.79 -1.10 3.96
C LEU A 311 -16.21 -1.62 3.73
N GLU A 312 -16.49 -2.87 4.10
CA GLU A 312 -17.83 -3.47 4.02
C GLU A 312 -18.83 -2.70 4.91
N GLN A 313 -18.43 -2.35 6.12
CA GLN A 313 -19.25 -1.57 7.05
C GLN A 313 -19.57 -0.18 6.47
N LYS A 314 -18.56 0.53 5.93
CA LYS A 314 -18.77 1.84 5.30
C LYS A 314 -19.64 1.77 4.06
N MET A 315 -19.50 0.72 3.25
CA MET A 315 -20.37 0.50 2.10
C MET A 315 -21.81 0.31 2.52
N LYS A 316 -22.06 -0.49 3.58
CA LYS A 316 -23.39 -0.67 4.14
C LYS A 316 -23.99 0.64 4.64
N GLU A 317 -23.22 1.46 5.36
CA GLU A 317 -23.66 2.78 5.82
C GLU A 317 -24.09 3.71 4.66
N LEU A 318 -23.40 3.65 3.52
CA LEU A 318 -23.77 4.41 2.34
C LEU A 318 -25.05 3.87 1.69
N ASP A 319 -25.23 2.55 1.64
CA ASP A 319 -26.45 1.94 1.13
C ASP A 319 -27.66 2.30 1.99
N ASP A 320 -27.52 2.25 3.32
CA ASP A 320 -28.58 2.63 4.27
C ASP A 320 -28.96 4.12 4.11
N ARG A 321 -28.00 5.03 3.92
CA ARG A 321 -28.28 6.45 3.64
C ARG A 321 -29.00 6.67 2.31
N LYS A 322 -28.68 5.87 1.27
CA LYS A 322 -29.39 5.91 -0.03
C LYS A 322 -30.83 5.51 0.10
N VAL A 323 -31.10 4.40 0.81
CA VAL A 323 -32.47 3.93 1.06
C VAL A 323 -33.26 5.01 1.80
N ALA A 324 -32.68 5.61 2.84
CA ALA A 324 -33.32 6.69 3.58
C ALA A 324 -33.59 7.93 2.72
N SER A 325 -32.64 8.31 1.84
CA SER A 325 -32.83 9.47 0.94
C SER A 325 -33.85 9.20 -0.16
N SER A 326 -33.89 7.98 -0.72
CA SER A 326 -34.87 7.62 -1.74
C SER A 326 -36.30 7.51 -1.18
N SER A 327 -36.45 7.01 0.05
CA SER A 327 -37.75 6.99 0.73
C SER A 327 -38.31 8.39 1.00
N ASN A 328 -37.41 9.32 1.41
CA ASN A 328 -37.81 10.73 1.60
C ASN A 328 -38.19 11.41 0.28
N PHE A 329 -37.53 11.06 -0.84
CA PHE A 329 -37.85 11.61 -2.15
C PHE A 329 -39.18 11.08 -2.68
N VAL A 330 -39.51 9.82 -2.42
CA VAL A 330 -40.83 9.23 -2.77
C VAL A 330 -41.92 9.89 -1.93
N GLN A 331 -41.75 10.07 -0.63
CA GLN A 331 -42.69 10.76 0.23
C GLN A 331 -42.94 12.24 -0.19
N GLN A 332 -41.86 12.97 -0.59
CA GLN A 332 -42.03 14.32 -1.14
C GLN A 332 -42.77 14.35 -2.45
N LYS A 333 -42.58 13.37 -3.33
CA LYS A 333 -43.29 13.28 -4.60
C LYS A 333 -44.78 12.97 -4.43
N ASP A 334 -45.11 12.13 -3.45
CA ASP A 334 -46.50 11.82 -3.11
C ASP A 334 -47.21 13.01 -2.47
N LEU A 335 -46.49 13.82 -1.66
CA LEU A 335 -47.05 15.07 -1.09
C LEU A 335 -47.21 16.17 -2.14
N SER A 336 -46.37 16.26 -3.17
CA SER A 336 -46.52 17.22 -4.26
C SER A 336 -47.62 16.80 -5.25
N ALA A 337 -47.83 15.50 -5.48
CA ALA A 337 -48.90 14.99 -6.31
C ALA A 337 -50.31 15.23 -5.70
N GLY A 338 -50.37 15.35 -4.36
CA GLY A 338 -51.62 15.70 -3.66
C GLY A 338 -51.97 17.19 -3.64
N ALA A 339 -51.01 18.07 -3.93
CA ALA A 339 -51.19 19.53 -3.91
C ALA A 339 -51.70 20.11 -5.23
N ASP A 340 -51.53 19.41 -6.37
CA ASP A 340 -51.93 19.89 -7.70
C ASP A 340 -53.38 19.54 -8.09
N ALA A 341 -54.15 18.94 -7.20
CA ALA A 341 -55.52 18.54 -7.48
C ALA A 341 -56.61 19.59 -7.11
N SER A 342 -56.20 20.80 -6.67
CA SER A 342 -57.17 21.85 -6.33
C SER A 342 -56.74 23.23 -6.83
N GLY A 343 -57.04 23.56 -8.08
CA GLY A 343 -56.86 24.95 -8.47
C GLY A 343 -56.76 25.26 -9.95
N PHE A 344 -57.71 24.79 -10.74
CA PHE A 344 -58.12 25.50 -11.95
C PHE A 344 -59.65 25.34 -12.10
N VAL A 345 -60.38 26.39 -11.83
CA VAL A 345 -61.74 26.65 -12.29
C VAL A 345 -61.69 27.94 -13.10
N PRO A 346 -62.34 28.00 -14.27
CA PRO A 346 -62.14 28.95 -15.36
C PRO A 346 -62.48 30.39 -15.05
#